data_86370a269aaab8af5ad27726b4db4924
#
_entry.id   86370a269aaab8af5ad27726b4db4924
#
_cell.length_a   1.000
_cell.length_b   1.000
_cell.length_c   1.000
_cell.angle_alpha   90.00
_cell.angle_beta   90.00
_cell.angle_gamma   90.00
#
_symmetry.space_group_name_H-M   'P 1'
#
loop_
_entity.id
_entity.type
_entity.pdbx_description
1 polymer ?
#
loop_
_entity_poly.entity_id
_entity_poly.type
_entity_poly.pdbx_seq_one_letter_code
_entity_poly.pdbx_strand_id
1 'polypeptide(L)'
;MSRIIKRKRIYMCMASVMCMLLLLIPLPVFANDQGSILLKATVEDETTVYKLSNTEFTMYQVGTYKNNSWALVSEFAKSGVIFDFDDSSAQAEAAKKLEKYVQDNNIKGMSGKTNSEGEVMYRDLEKGVYLFVQTQKTQISNQVYQSEPFIITVPGNYDGQIIWNVTAEPKFKNESIPSITTNTPPVSEEPSGDNS
;
A
#
# COMPACT_ATOMS: atom_id res chain seq x y z
N MET A 1 61.07 -31.26 -31.78
CA MET A 1 59.61 -30.86 -31.97
C MET A 1 58.70 -31.38 -30.89
N SER A 2 58.92 -32.50 -30.25
CA SER A 2 57.99 -33.12 -29.23
C SER A 2 57.86 -32.37 -27.93
N ARG A 3 58.86 -31.64 -27.41
CA ARG A 3 58.79 -30.95 -26.10
C ARG A 3 57.93 -29.67 -26.10
N ILE A 4 57.84 -29.00 -27.24
CA ILE A 4 57.05 -27.75 -27.36
C ILE A 4 55.54 -28.06 -27.38
N ILE A 5 55.16 -29.17 -28.03
CA ILE A 5 53.77 -29.61 -28.13
C ILE A 5 53.22 -30.06 -26.74
N LYS A 6 54.03 -30.72 -25.92
CA LYS A 6 53.65 -31.13 -24.55
C LYS A 6 53.44 -29.93 -23.63
N ARG A 7 54.27 -28.89 -23.71
CA ARG A 7 54.14 -27.67 -22.92
C ARG A 7 52.86 -26.92 -23.28
N LYS A 8 52.53 -26.75 -24.58
CA LYS A 8 51.27 -26.09 -25.01
C LYS A 8 50.02 -26.82 -24.50
N ARG A 9 50.01 -28.16 -24.51
CA ARG A 9 48.89 -28.95 -23.96
C ARG A 9 48.75 -28.80 -22.46
N ILE A 10 49.84 -28.72 -21.69
CA ILE A 10 49.82 -28.52 -20.25
C ILE A 10 49.25 -27.12 -19.90
N TYR A 11 49.65 -26.06 -20.60
CA TYR A 11 49.10 -24.72 -20.40
C TYR A 11 47.63 -24.63 -20.77
N MET A 12 47.17 -25.32 -21.80
CA MET A 12 45.78 -25.37 -22.23
C MET A 12 44.90 -26.12 -21.21
N CYS A 13 45.40 -27.21 -20.61
CA CYS A 13 44.70 -27.89 -19.52
C CYS A 13 44.69 -27.07 -18.23
N MET A 14 45.75 -26.37 -17.86
CA MET A 14 45.80 -25.51 -16.69
C MET A 14 44.87 -24.30 -16.86
N ALA A 15 44.80 -23.69 -18.05
CA ALA A 15 43.86 -22.60 -18.34
C ALA A 15 42.41 -23.06 -18.27
N SER A 16 42.09 -24.28 -18.74
CA SER A 16 40.76 -24.87 -18.65
C SER A 16 40.34 -25.17 -17.20
N VAL A 17 41.24 -25.70 -16.37
CA VAL A 17 40.97 -25.95 -14.94
C VAL A 17 40.81 -24.65 -14.18
N MET A 18 41.60 -23.61 -14.47
CA MET A 18 41.49 -22.30 -13.82
C MET A 18 40.17 -21.59 -14.21
N CYS A 19 39.71 -21.74 -15.46
CA CYS A 19 38.41 -21.20 -15.89
C CYS A 19 37.24 -21.94 -15.23
N MET A 20 37.36 -23.24 -14.97
CA MET A 20 36.36 -24.05 -14.30
C MET A 20 36.28 -23.75 -12.78
N LEU A 21 37.41 -23.39 -12.16
CA LEU A 21 37.42 -22.97 -10.74
C LEU A 21 36.74 -21.59 -10.51
N LEU A 22 36.81 -20.70 -11.51
CA LEU A 22 36.13 -19.36 -11.42
C LEU A 22 34.61 -19.45 -11.47
N LEU A 23 34.04 -20.55 -11.96
CA LEU A 23 32.59 -20.78 -11.99
C LEU A 23 32.02 -21.27 -10.64
N LEU A 24 32.89 -21.59 -9.67
CA LEU A 24 32.48 -22.04 -8.33
C LEU A 24 32.46 -20.93 -7.27
N ILE A 25 32.72 -19.69 -7.68
CA ILE A 25 32.59 -18.56 -6.74
C ILE A 25 31.09 -18.36 -6.47
N PRO A 26 30.58 -18.66 -5.27
CA PRO A 26 29.21 -18.32 -4.94
C PRO A 26 29.06 -16.80 -5.02
N LEU A 27 28.32 -16.32 -6.00
CA LEU A 27 27.93 -14.92 -6.02
C LEU A 27 27.16 -14.65 -4.73
N PRO A 28 27.53 -13.64 -3.94
CA PRO A 28 26.72 -13.27 -2.79
C PRO A 28 25.33 -12.90 -3.30
N VAL A 29 24.35 -13.75 -3.02
CA VAL A 29 22.94 -13.42 -3.14
C VAL A 29 22.70 -12.45 -2.02
N PHE A 30 22.73 -11.15 -2.30
CA PHE A 30 22.18 -10.17 -1.39
C PHE A 30 20.67 -10.44 -1.34
N ALA A 31 20.21 -11.10 -0.30
CA ALA A 31 18.81 -11.14 0.03
C ALA A 31 18.43 -9.68 0.27
N ASN A 32 17.74 -9.07 -0.70
CA ASN A 32 17.16 -7.76 -0.49
C ASN A 32 16.00 -8.00 0.49
N ASP A 33 16.12 -7.47 1.71
CA ASP A 33 15.07 -7.55 2.72
C ASP A 33 13.89 -6.70 2.23
N GLN A 34 13.07 -7.28 1.37
CA GLN A 34 11.85 -6.69 0.84
C GLN A 34 10.64 -7.34 1.49
N GLY A 35 9.65 -6.52 1.76
CA GLY A 35 8.40 -6.95 2.33
C GLY A 35 7.21 -6.70 1.44
N SER A 36 6.03 -6.94 2.00
CA SER A 36 4.76 -6.63 1.36
C SER A 36 3.74 -6.12 2.37
N ILE A 37 2.76 -5.38 1.86
CA ILE A 37 1.59 -4.96 2.63
C ILE A 37 0.34 -5.46 1.92
N LEU A 38 -0.45 -6.29 2.61
CA LEU A 38 -1.78 -6.70 2.20
C LEU A 38 -2.81 -5.84 2.93
N LEU A 39 -3.59 -5.04 2.23
CA LEU A 39 -4.75 -4.37 2.80
C LEU A 39 -5.99 -5.22 2.58
N LYS A 40 -6.80 -5.37 3.63
CA LYS A 40 -8.11 -6.01 3.61
C LYS A 40 -9.18 -4.98 3.93
N ALA A 41 -9.86 -4.51 2.92
CA ALA A 41 -10.94 -3.53 3.04
C ALA A 41 -12.26 -4.27 3.28
N THR A 42 -12.58 -4.48 4.55
CA THR A 42 -13.82 -5.12 4.99
C THR A 42 -14.54 -4.24 6.00
N VAL A 43 -15.86 -4.32 6.01
CA VAL A 43 -16.71 -3.71 7.04
C VAL A 43 -17.67 -4.75 7.57
N GLU A 44 -17.85 -4.75 8.87
CA GLU A 44 -18.78 -5.64 9.55
C GLU A 44 -20.05 -4.86 9.92
N ASP A 45 -21.21 -5.43 9.64
CA ASP A 45 -22.51 -4.92 10.03
C ASP A 45 -23.29 -6.08 10.67
N GLU A 46 -23.57 -5.97 11.96
CA GLU A 46 -24.26 -6.91 12.84
C GLU A 46 -24.06 -8.42 12.52
N THR A 47 -24.40 -8.86 11.31
CA THR A 47 -24.34 -10.28 10.87
C THR A 47 -23.61 -10.51 9.56
N THR A 48 -23.16 -9.43 8.90
CA THR A 48 -22.62 -9.54 7.53
C THR A 48 -21.28 -8.83 7.43
N VAL A 49 -20.30 -9.51 6.83
CA VAL A 49 -19.02 -8.91 6.45
C VAL A 49 -19.08 -8.51 4.98
N TYR A 50 -18.99 -7.21 4.72
CA TYR A 50 -18.93 -6.67 3.36
C TYR A 50 -17.47 -6.51 2.94
N LYS A 51 -17.14 -7.06 1.78
CA LYS A 51 -15.84 -6.90 1.12
C LYS A 51 -15.91 -5.69 0.20
N LEU A 52 -15.14 -4.64 0.51
CA LEU A 52 -15.14 -3.41 -0.27
C LEU A 52 -14.27 -3.58 -1.52
N SER A 53 -14.85 -4.11 -2.60
CA SER A 53 -14.17 -4.26 -3.90
C SER A 53 -14.04 -2.91 -4.61
N ASN A 54 -13.04 -2.80 -5.51
CA ASN A 54 -12.72 -1.58 -6.26
C ASN A 54 -12.42 -0.34 -5.39
N THR A 55 -12.18 -0.52 -4.09
CA THR A 55 -11.69 0.56 -3.22
C THR A 55 -10.27 0.91 -3.60
N GLU A 56 -10.01 2.17 -3.92
CA GLU A 56 -8.70 2.64 -4.34
C GLU A 56 -7.92 3.21 -3.17
N PHE A 57 -6.73 2.67 -2.94
CA PHE A 57 -5.74 3.20 -2.01
C PHE A 57 -4.50 3.64 -2.77
N THR A 58 -3.96 4.79 -2.38
CA THR A 58 -2.64 5.23 -2.84
C THR A 58 -1.67 5.14 -1.68
N MET A 59 -0.55 4.46 -1.92
CA MET A 59 0.55 4.28 -0.99
C MET A 59 1.67 5.27 -1.29
N TYR A 60 2.26 5.85 -0.25
CA TYR A 60 3.42 6.74 -0.32
C TYR A 60 4.49 6.27 0.65
N GLN A 61 5.73 6.10 0.19
CA GLN A 61 6.84 5.90 1.11
C GLN A 61 7.22 7.24 1.75
N VAL A 62 6.87 7.42 3.01
CA VAL A 62 7.03 8.69 3.73
C VAL A 62 8.25 8.69 4.64
N GLY A 63 8.76 7.51 4.99
CA GLY A 63 9.89 7.37 5.91
C GLY A 63 10.81 6.21 5.56
N THR A 64 12.02 6.29 6.08
CA THR A 64 13.06 5.25 5.98
C THR A 64 13.74 5.08 7.33
N TYR A 65 14.40 3.94 7.53
CA TYR A 65 15.13 3.64 8.75
C TYR A 65 16.61 3.99 8.55
N LYS A 66 17.10 5.01 9.23
CA LYS A 66 18.51 5.46 9.19
C LYS A 66 19.03 5.77 10.58
N ASN A 67 20.31 5.47 10.83
CA ASN A 67 20.97 5.79 12.10
C ASN A 67 20.18 5.30 13.31
N ASN A 68 19.63 4.09 13.23
CA ASN A 68 18.83 3.44 14.28
C ASN A 68 17.52 4.16 14.63
N SER A 69 16.99 4.99 13.74
CA SER A 69 15.73 5.70 13.92
C SER A 69 14.95 5.83 12.61
N TRP A 70 13.64 6.04 12.73
CA TRP A 70 12.78 6.37 11.61
C TRP A 70 12.95 7.86 11.26
N ALA A 71 13.14 8.16 10.01
CA ALA A 71 13.27 9.52 9.48
C ALA A 71 12.42 9.69 8.23
N LEU A 72 11.91 10.89 8.00
CA LEU A 72 11.20 11.22 6.77
C LEU A 72 12.14 11.09 5.56
N VAL A 73 11.62 10.59 4.43
CA VAL A 73 12.33 10.69 3.16
C VAL A 73 12.38 12.16 2.70
N SER A 74 13.35 12.49 1.82
CA SER A 74 13.62 13.88 1.43
C SER A 74 12.40 14.64 0.92
N GLU A 75 11.51 13.99 0.19
CA GLU A 75 10.30 14.57 -0.37
C GLU A 75 9.32 15.04 0.72
N PHE A 76 9.30 14.34 1.86
CA PHE A 76 8.44 14.64 3.01
C PHE A 76 9.13 15.43 4.12
N ALA A 77 10.40 15.77 3.97
CA ALA A 77 11.19 16.43 5.03
C ALA A 77 10.59 17.76 5.53
N LYS A 78 9.86 18.45 4.66
CA LYS A 78 9.20 19.73 4.98
C LYS A 78 7.79 19.57 5.58
N SER A 79 7.27 18.34 5.72
CA SER A 79 5.95 18.11 6.31
C SER A 79 5.87 18.44 7.80
N GLY A 80 7.03 18.48 8.47
CA GLY A 80 7.12 18.73 9.92
C GLY A 80 6.58 17.59 10.78
N VAL A 81 6.40 16.38 10.18
CA VAL A 81 5.95 15.19 10.92
C VAL A 81 7.13 14.56 11.66
N ILE A 82 6.86 14.09 12.86
CA ILE A 82 7.75 13.25 13.65
C ILE A 82 7.02 11.93 13.88
N PHE A 83 7.69 10.82 13.62
CA PHE A 83 7.10 9.49 13.85
C PHE A 83 7.21 9.11 15.34
N ASP A 84 6.06 8.83 15.92
CA ASP A 84 5.92 8.21 17.24
C ASP A 84 5.04 6.97 17.06
N PHE A 85 5.65 5.78 17.10
CA PHE A 85 4.97 4.52 16.90
C PHE A 85 4.47 3.88 18.20
N ASP A 86 4.76 4.48 19.34
CA ASP A 86 4.27 4.03 20.64
C ASP A 86 2.93 4.66 21.00
N ASP A 87 2.57 5.79 20.34
CA ASP A 87 1.28 6.47 20.51
C ASP A 87 0.42 6.40 19.23
N SER A 88 -0.69 5.66 19.32
CA SER A 88 -1.65 5.50 18.20
C SER A 88 -2.32 6.81 17.78
N SER A 89 -2.54 7.74 18.71
CA SER A 89 -3.11 9.07 18.42
C SER A 89 -2.11 9.92 17.65
N ALA A 90 -0.83 9.89 18.05
CA ALA A 90 0.24 10.57 17.34
C ALA A 90 0.43 10.00 15.92
N GLN A 91 0.31 8.68 15.75
CA GLN A 91 0.34 8.04 14.43
C GLN A 91 -0.82 8.52 13.54
N ALA A 92 -2.05 8.58 14.06
CA ALA A 92 -3.21 9.06 13.31
C ALA A 92 -3.07 10.53 12.90
N GLU A 93 -2.57 11.38 13.79
CA GLU A 93 -2.26 12.79 13.51
C GLU A 93 -1.17 12.95 12.46
N ALA A 94 -0.10 12.15 12.53
CA ALA A 94 0.97 12.11 11.55
C ALA A 94 0.43 11.72 10.16
N ALA A 95 -0.44 10.70 10.08
CA ALA A 95 -1.05 10.27 8.84
C ALA A 95 -1.88 11.39 8.20
N LYS A 96 -2.70 12.10 8.97
CA LYS A 96 -3.51 13.24 8.49
C LYS A 96 -2.65 14.40 7.99
N LYS A 97 -1.57 14.73 8.71
CA LYS A 97 -0.63 15.77 8.27
C LYS A 97 0.07 15.39 6.96
N LEU A 98 0.46 14.12 6.84
CA LEU A 98 1.10 13.62 5.62
C LEU A 98 0.13 13.57 4.45
N GLU A 99 -1.13 13.15 4.65
CA GLU A 99 -2.16 13.21 3.62
C GLU A 99 -2.35 14.63 3.10
N LYS A 100 -2.53 15.60 4.02
CA LYS A 100 -2.63 17.01 3.64
C LYS A 100 -1.40 17.48 2.86
N TYR A 101 -0.20 17.09 3.31
CA TYR A 101 1.05 17.45 2.64
C TYR A 101 1.13 16.89 1.22
N VAL A 102 0.70 15.63 1.02
CA VAL A 102 0.59 14.99 -0.31
C VAL A 102 -0.33 15.78 -1.22
N GLN A 103 -1.51 16.17 -0.72
CA GLN A 103 -2.50 16.93 -1.47
C GLN A 103 -2.00 18.33 -1.85
N ASP A 104 -1.45 19.06 -0.89
CA ASP A 104 -0.94 20.44 -1.07
C ASP A 104 0.24 20.49 -2.06
N ASN A 105 1.05 19.41 -2.14
CA ASN A 105 2.24 19.36 -2.98
C ASN A 105 2.07 18.47 -4.23
N ASN A 106 0.89 17.90 -4.49
CA ASN A 106 0.59 17.01 -5.61
C ASN A 106 1.57 15.82 -5.74
N ILE A 107 1.99 15.26 -4.60
CA ILE A 107 2.92 14.14 -4.58
C ILE A 107 2.25 12.92 -5.18
N LYS A 108 3.00 12.16 -5.99
CA LYS A 108 2.51 10.94 -6.63
C LYS A 108 2.88 9.72 -5.80
N GLY A 109 1.92 8.81 -5.63
CA GLY A 109 2.10 7.54 -4.95
C GLY A 109 1.79 6.36 -5.86
N MET A 110 1.90 5.17 -5.31
CA MET A 110 1.52 3.92 -5.96
C MET A 110 0.06 3.60 -5.64
N SER A 111 -0.82 3.69 -6.64
CA SER A 111 -2.24 3.36 -6.47
C SER A 111 -2.51 1.88 -6.72
N GLY A 112 -3.44 1.33 -5.96
CA GLY A 112 -3.95 -0.03 -6.11
C GLY A 112 -5.43 -0.09 -5.76
N LYS A 113 -6.16 -1.03 -6.40
CA LYS A 113 -7.58 -1.27 -6.15
C LYS A 113 -7.80 -2.64 -5.55
N THR A 114 -8.72 -2.72 -4.60
CA THR A 114 -9.10 -3.99 -4.01
C THR A 114 -9.83 -4.88 -5.03
N ASN A 115 -9.58 -6.17 -4.95
CA ASN A 115 -10.25 -7.22 -5.72
C ASN A 115 -11.66 -7.53 -5.14
N SER A 116 -12.30 -8.59 -5.64
CA SER A 116 -13.61 -9.09 -5.16
C SER A 116 -13.59 -9.51 -3.69
N GLU A 117 -12.42 -9.87 -3.16
CA GLU A 117 -12.25 -10.24 -1.75
C GLU A 117 -11.98 -9.03 -0.84
N GLY A 118 -11.99 -7.81 -1.40
CA GLY A 118 -11.64 -6.59 -0.69
C GLY A 118 -10.13 -6.44 -0.44
N GLU A 119 -9.29 -7.14 -1.20
CA GLU A 119 -7.85 -7.21 -0.95
C GLU A 119 -7.06 -6.47 -2.02
N VAL A 120 -6.04 -5.72 -1.60
CA VAL A 120 -5.00 -5.15 -2.46
C VAL A 120 -3.63 -5.37 -1.83
N MET A 121 -2.64 -5.77 -2.66
CA MET A 121 -1.31 -6.09 -2.19
C MET A 121 -0.25 -5.19 -2.86
N TYR A 122 0.61 -4.61 -2.02
CA TYR A 122 1.80 -3.88 -2.41
C TYR A 122 3.03 -4.75 -2.09
N ARG A 123 3.88 -4.98 -3.09
CA ARG A 123 5.01 -5.91 -3.03
C ARG A 123 6.34 -5.18 -3.18
N ASP A 124 7.43 -5.91 -2.93
CA ASP A 124 8.80 -5.46 -3.14
C ASP A 124 9.12 -4.16 -2.39
N LEU A 125 8.60 -4.06 -1.16
CA LEU A 125 8.71 -2.88 -0.32
C LEU A 125 10.01 -2.93 0.49
N GLU A 126 10.79 -1.88 0.40
CA GLU A 126 11.98 -1.71 1.24
C GLU A 126 11.60 -1.42 2.71
N LYS A 127 12.56 -1.52 3.61
CA LYS A 127 12.38 -1.10 5.00
C LYS A 127 12.01 0.38 5.05
N GLY A 128 10.77 0.68 5.50
CA GLY A 128 10.24 2.03 5.43
C GLY A 128 8.96 2.26 6.23
N VAL A 129 8.50 3.49 6.20
CA VAL A 129 7.20 3.94 6.68
C VAL A 129 6.34 4.29 5.47
N TYR A 130 5.15 3.74 5.40
CA TYR A 130 4.25 3.88 4.28
C TYR A 130 2.92 4.49 4.72
N LEU A 131 2.55 5.61 4.11
CA LEU A 131 1.24 6.25 4.25
C LEU A 131 0.28 5.62 3.25
N PHE A 132 -0.93 5.32 3.70
CA PHE A 132 -2.05 4.91 2.86
C PHE A 132 -3.17 5.91 2.93
N VAL A 133 -3.67 6.29 1.77
CA VAL A 133 -4.81 7.20 1.59
C VAL A 133 -5.83 6.54 0.69
N GLN A 134 -7.08 6.45 1.14
CA GLN A 134 -8.18 6.08 0.25
C GLN A 134 -8.54 7.28 -0.62
N THR A 135 -8.28 7.18 -1.93
CA THR A 135 -8.44 8.30 -2.86
C THR A 135 -9.85 8.46 -3.40
N GLN A 136 -10.67 7.41 -3.32
CA GLN A 136 -12.06 7.44 -3.73
C GLN A 136 -12.95 6.80 -2.67
N LYS A 137 -14.06 7.44 -2.33
CA LYS A 137 -15.09 6.86 -1.48
C LYS A 137 -15.69 5.64 -2.16
N THR A 138 -15.92 4.56 -1.40
CA THR A 138 -16.54 3.34 -1.90
C THR A 138 -18.00 3.32 -1.53
N GLN A 139 -18.87 3.14 -2.52
CA GLN A 139 -20.31 3.08 -2.28
C GLN A 139 -20.81 1.64 -2.41
N ILE A 140 -21.58 1.20 -1.40
CA ILE A 140 -22.36 -0.05 -1.45
C ILE A 140 -23.80 0.30 -1.10
N SER A 141 -24.72 0.05 -2.01
CA SER A 141 -26.14 0.44 -1.86
C SER A 141 -26.26 1.95 -1.58
N ASN A 142 -26.85 2.35 -0.47
CA ASN A 142 -26.98 3.74 -0.04
C ASN A 142 -25.98 4.16 1.05
N GLN A 143 -24.93 3.37 1.26
CA GLN A 143 -23.85 3.67 2.20
C GLN A 143 -22.57 4.02 1.46
N VAL A 144 -21.86 5.03 1.97
CA VAL A 144 -20.55 5.45 1.48
C VAL A 144 -19.51 5.16 2.56
N TYR A 145 -18.46 4.48 2.19
CA TYR A 145 -17.37 4.06 3.08
C TYR A 145 -16.10 4.84 2.77
N GLN A 146 -15.51 5.41 3.81
CA GLN A 146 -14.25 6.15 3.75
C GLN A 146 -13.36 5.74 4.92
N SER A 147 -12.10 5.36 4.64
CA SER A 147 -11.12 5.19 5.69
C SER A 147 -10.39 6.49 5.99
N GLU A 148 -10.00 6.68 7.25
CA GLU A 148 -9.00 7.69 7.60
C GLU A 148 -7.64 7.28 7.01
N PRO A 149 -6.72 8.22 6.72
CA PRO A 149 -5.36 7.89 6.34
C PRO A 149 -4.64 7.19 7.50
N PHE A 150 -3.74 6.27 7.19
CA PHE A 150 -2.98 5.52 8.19
C PHE A 150 -1.56 5.22 7.71
N ILE A 151 -0.68 4.93 8.65
CA ILE A 151 0.72 4.59 8.38
C ILE A 151 1.04 3.18 8.83
N ILE A 152 1.90 2.51 8.06
CA ILE A 152 2.37 1.15 8.30
C ILE A 152 3.89 1.15 8.16
N THR A 153 4.60 0.43 9.03
CA THR A 153 6.03 0.16 8.86
C THR A 153 6.27 -1.20 8.19
N VAL A 154 7.26 -1.25 7.32
CA VAL A 154 7.83 -2.51 6.82
C VAL A 154 9.30 -2.54 7.22
N PRO A 155 9.75 -3.54 7.96
CA PRO A 155 8.92 -4.57 8.60
C PRO A 155 8.04 -3.99 9.70
N GLY A 156 6.92 -4.66 9.95
CA GLY A 156 6.10 -4.43 11.13
C GLY A 156 6.71 -5.09 12.37
N ASN A 157 6.29 -4.64 13.55
CA ASN A 157 6.59 -5.29 14.81
C ASN A 157 5.26 -5.73 15.45
N TYR A 158 5.08 -7.02 15.65
CA TYR A 158 3.92 -7.58 16.33
C TYR A 158 4.40 -8.46 17.49
N ASP A 159 4.09 -8.06 18.71
CA ASP A 159 4.51 -8.74 19.95
C ASP A 159 6.03 -9.04 19.98
N GLY A 160 6.85 -8.10 19.50
CA GLY A 160 8.30 -8.23 19.44
C GLY A 160 8.81 -9.07 18.26
N GLN A 161 7.93 -9.59 17.40
CA GLN A 161 8.30 -10.29 16.19
C GLN A 161 8.39 -9.34 14.99
N ILE A 162 9.46 -9.47 14.21
CA ILE A 162 9.67 -8.69 12.99
C ILE A 162 8.95 -9.38 11.83
N ILE A 163 7.98 -8.68 11.21
CA ILE A 163 7.14 -9.22 10.15
C ILE A 163 7.34 -8.40 8.88
N TRP A 164 7.90 -9.03 7.83
CA TRP A 164 8.11 -8.38 6.52
C TRP A 164 6.85 -8.36 5.65
N ASN A 165 5.95 -9.33 5.81
CA ASN A 165 4.68 -9.39 5.09
C ASN A 165 3.55 -8.96 6.03
N VAL A 166 3.23 -7.68 6.02
CA VAL A 166 2.27 -7.06 6.92
C VAL A 166 0.86 -7.17 6.33
N THR A 167 -0.11 -7.56 7.16
CA THR A 167 -1.54 -7.44 6.82
C THR A 167 -2.15 -6.32 7.65
N ALA A 168 -2.93 -5.46 7.02
CA ALA A 168 -3.63 -4.37 7.68
C ALA A 168 -5.10 -4.30 7.26
N GLU A 169 -5.96 -3.97 8.21
CA GLU A 169 -7.40 -3.83 8.03
C GLU A 169 -7.77 -2.36 8.34
N PRO A 170 -7.93 -1.53 7.30
CA PRO A 170 -8.33 -0.14 7.47
C PRO A 170 -9.69 -0.03 8.16
N LYS A 171 -9.84 0.93 9.09
CA LYS A 171 -11.12 1.23 9.70
C LYS A 171 -11.90 2.18 8.80
N PHE A 172 -13.14 1.81 8.48
CA PHE A 172 -14.02 2.60 7.64
C PHE A 172 -15.07 3.32 8.49
N LYS A 173 -15.33 4.58 8.14
CA LYS A 173 -16.53 5.30 8.52
C LYS A 173 -17.55 5.16 7.42
N ASN A 174 -18.81 5.05 7.75
CA ASN A 174 -19.91 5.03 6.79
C ASN A 174 -20.81 6.25 6.96
N GLU A 175 -21.32 6.74 5.85
CA GLU A 175 -22.30 7.81 5.77
C GLU A 175 -23.46 7.34 4.88
N SER A 176 -24.70 7.50 5.34
CA SER A 176 -25.88 7.21 4.52
C SER A 176 -26.09 8.29 3.47
N ILE A 177 -26.34 7.92 2.24
CA ILE A 177 -26.77 8.86 1.21
C ILE A 177 -28.23 9.17 1.45
N PRO A 178 -28.63 10.45 1.65
CA PRO A 178 -30.04 10.82 1.79
C PRO A 178 -30.84 10.36 0.57
N SER A 179 -31.90 9.59 0.78
CA SER A 179 -32.85 9.28 -0.29
C SER A 179 -33.51 10.58 -0.74
N ILE A 180 -33.29 10.99 -1.99
CA ILE A 180 -34.04 12.09 -2.57
C ILE A 180 -35.47 11.56 -2.81
N THR A 181 -36.36 11.83 -1.87
CA THR A 181 -37.78 11.63 -2.09
C THR A 181 -38.21 12.67 -3.11
N THR A 182 -38.32 12.28 -4.38
CA THR A 182 -38.93 13.13 -5.39
C THR A 182 -40.42 13.25 -5.01
N ASN A 183 -40.74 14.29 -4.27
CA ASN A 183 -42.15 14.69 -4.11
C ASN A 183 -42.64 15.15 -5.48
N THR A 184 -43.17 14.25 -6.27
CA THR A 184 -43.98 14.60 -7.43
C THR A 184 -45.21 15.32 -6.88
N PRO A 185 -45.45 16.61 -7.22
CA PRO A 185 -46.64 17.27 -6.80
C PRO A 185 -47.85 16.45 -7.33
N PRO A 186 -48.96 16.34 -6.57
CA PRO A 186 -50.16 15.68 -7.06
C PRO A 186 -50.62 16.41 -8.33
N VAL A 187 -50.77 15.63 -9.41
CA VAL A 187 -51.41 16.12 -10.62
C VAL A 187 -52.79 16.57 -10.23
N SER A 188 -53.05 17.87 -10.32
CA SER A 188 -54.38 18.44 -10.19
C SER A 188 -55.22 17.94 -11.38
N GLU A 189 -56.15 17.04 -11.11
CA GLU A 189 -57.20 16.69 -12.07
C GLU A 189 -58.02 17.96 -12.35
N GLU A 190 -58.02 18.36 -13.62
CA GLU A 190 -58.82 19.43 -14.14
C GLU A 190 -60.29 18.93 -14.16
N PRO A 191 -61.29 19.66 -13.61
CA PRO A 191 -62.66 19.22 -13.63
C PRO A 191 -63.17 19.28 -15.06
N SER A 192 -63.59 18.09 -15.58
CA SER A 192 -64.32 17.93 -16.83
C SER A 192 -65.61 18.77 -16.77
N GLY A 193 -65.61 19.90 -17.47
CA GLY A 193 -66.82 20.72 -17.68
C GLY A 193 -67.77 19.97 -18.64
N ASP A 194 -68.90 19.57 -18.06
CA ASP A 194 -70.09 19.14 -18.78
C ASP A 194 -70.77 20.37 -19.38
N ASN A 195 -70.93 20.41 -20.68
CA ASN A 195 -71.79 21.39 -21.36
C ASN A 195 -72.80 20.62 -22.21
N SER A 196 -74.03 20.71 -21.72
CA SER A 196 -75.30 20.41 -22.41
C SER A 196 -75.48 21.24 -23.65
#